data_4b8dca4f5a3e295e8999f8cdee444aaa
#
_entry.id   4b8dca4f5a3e295e8999f8cdee444aaa
#
_cell.length_a   1.000
_cell.length_b   1.000
_cell.length_c   1.000
_cell.angle_alpha   90.00
_cell.angle_beta   90.00
_cell.angle_gamma   90.00
#
_symmetry.space_group_name_H-M   'P 1'
#
loop_
_entity.id
_entity.type
_entity.pdbx_description
1 polymer ?
#
loop_
_entity_poly.entity_id
_entity_poly.type
_entity_poly.pdbx_seq_one_letter_code
_entity_poly.pdbx_strand_id
1 'polypeptide(L)'
;MKTQRLIRSAVAAGTLALAASPLFAASSPSVGLSVTASVAAKCIVSSTSAVAFGPYDPVTTNSSTGADLDTTGSVGIKCTPGNGVSISLDSGANASGNQRRMQGPAGSSSAFLNYNLYTDSPGGTAWGNGANGASPLAITASSNASERTFTVYGRVPKGQDVNVGSFSDTVQATVNF
;
A
#
# COMPACT_ATOMS: atom_id res chain seq x y z
N MET A 1 37.98 -63.96 -100.37
CA MET A 1 37.08 -62.85 -99.99
C MET A 1 36.86 -62.94 -98.49
N LYS A 2 37.32 -61.99 -97.81
CA LYS A 2 37.52 -62.01 -96.31
C LYS A 2 36.36 -61.40 -95.59
N THR A 3 35.62 -62.15 -94.80
CA THR A 3 34.60 -61.65 -93.88
C THR A 3 35.21 -61.31 -92.54
N GLN A 4 35.15 -60.05 -92.22
CA GLN A 4 35.55 -59.54 -90.90
C GLN A 4 34.40 -59.68 -89.91
N ARG A 5 34.68 -60.36 -88.78
CA ARG A 5 33.75 -60.43 -87.67
C ARG A 5 34.01 -59.24 -86.75
N LEU A 6 32.97 -58.39 -86.54
CA LEU A 6 32.95 -57.35 -85.59
C LEU A 6 32.60 -57.90 -84.19
N ILE A 7 33.53 -57.74 -83.26
CA ILE A 7 33.28 -58.09 -81.84
C ILE A 7 32.66 -56.84 -81.22
N ARG A 8 31.42 -57.02 -80.77
CA ARG A 8 30.75 -55.95 -79.96
C ARG A 8 31.06 -56.19 -78.48
N SER A 9 31.89 -55.39 -77.90
CA SER A 9 32.11 -55.32 -76.45
C SER A 9 30.93 -54.60 -75.78
N ALA A 10 30.17 -55.31 -74.95
CA ALA A 10 29.14 -54.78 -74.09
C ALA A 10 29.77 -54.17 -72.84
N VAL A 11 29.69 -52.87 -72.68
CA VAL A 11 30.08 -52.15 -71.46
C VAL A 11 28.84 -52.24 -70.55
N ALA A 12 28.93 -52.96 -69.48
CA ALA A 12 27.91 -52.94 -68.38
C ALA A 12 28.18 -51.71 -67.52
N ALA A 13 27.34 -50.70 -67.60
CA ALA A 13 27.32 -49.64 -66.71
C ALA A 13 26.62 -50.06 -65.36
N GLY A 14 27.42 -50.31 -64.37
CA GLY A 14 26.94 -50.54 -63.00
C GLY A 14 26.48 -49.17 -62.35
N THR A 15 25.18 -49.02 -62.19
CA THR A 15 24.61 -47.88 -61.42
C THR A 15 24.76 -48.19 -59.92
N LEU A 16 25.68 -47.43 -59.27
CA LEU A 16 25.83 -47.50 -57.83
C LEU A 16 24.65 -46.67 -57.23
N ALA A 17 23.62 -47.33 -56.73
CA ALA A 17 22.54 -46.66 -55.97
C ALA A 17 23.06 -46.34 -54.59
N LEU A 18 23.36 -45.04 -54.33
CA LEU A 18 23.56 -44.53 -52.98
C LEU A 18 22.22 -44.53 -52.24
N ALA A 19 22.04 -45.49 -51.35
CA ALA A 19 20.93 -45.52 -50.41
C ALA A 19 21.18 -44.35 -49.39
N ALA A 20 20.48 -43.21 -49.57
CA ALA A 20 20.40 -42.17 -48.56
C ALA A 20 19.58 -42.70 -47.37
N SER A 21 20.22 -43.10 -46.30
CA SER A 21 19.56 -43.43 -45.04
C SER A 21 18.96 -42.14 -44.45
N PRO A 22 17.66 -42.11 -44.09
CA PRO A 22 17.11 -40.98 -43.41
C PRO A 22 17.76 -40.89 -42.01
N LEU A 23 18.46 -39.80 -41.76
CA LEU A 23 18.92 -39.42 -40.42
C LEU A 23 17.67 -39.03 -39.62
N PHE A 24 17.10 -39.98 -38.88
CA PHE A 24 16.14 -39.64 -37.84
C PHE A 24 16.89 -38.89 -36.75
N ALA A 25 16.64 -37.60 -36.63
CA ALA A 25 17.09 -36.81 -35.48
C ALA A 25 16.40 -37.40 -34.24
N ALA A 26 17.15 -38.09 -33.41
CA ALA A 26 16.67 -38.59 -32.14
C ALA A 26 16.46 -37.35 -31.22
N SER A 27 15.21 -36.96 -30.99
CA SER A 27 14.89 -35.96 -29.97
C SER A 27 14.93 -36.67 -28.61
N SER A 28 15.72 -36.15 -27.68
CA SER A 28 15.66 -36.59 -26.28
C SER A 28 14.29 -36.25 -25.70
N PRO A 29 13.63 -37.16 -24.97
CA PRO A 29 12.37 -36.86 -24.33
C PRO A 29 12.58 -35.71 -23.34
N SER A 30 11.77 -34.63 -23.46
CA SER A 30 11.75 -33.53 -22.51
C SER A 30 10.78 -33.86 -21.38
N VAL A 31 11.21 -33.63 -20.14
CA VAL A 31 10.38 -33.75 -18.95
C VAL A 31 10.17 -32.34 -18.38
N GLY A 32 8.92 -32.01 -18.09
CA GLY A 32 8.58 -30.73 -17.49
C GLY A 32 9.11 -30.62 -16.03
N LEU A 33 9.90 -29.61 -15.75
CA LEU A 33 10.29 -29.22 -14.40
C LEU A 33 9.27 -28.21 -13.87
N SER A 34 8.54 -28.56 -12.80
CA SER A 34 7.63 -27.63 -12.14
C SER A 34 8.44 -26.69 -11.25
N VAL A 35 8.27 -25.38 -11.48
CA VAL A 35 8.84 -24.32 -10.63
C VAL A 35 7.69 -23.51 -10.07
N THR A 36 7.58 -23.46 -8.74
CA THR A 36 6.48 -22.77 -8.03
C THR A 36 7.03 -21.79 -7.01
N ALA A 37 6.32 -20.68 -6.81
CA ALA A 37 6.54 -19.73 -5.74
C ALA A 37 5.20 -19.18 -5.25
N SER A 38 5.14 -18.73 -4.00
CA SER A 38 3.98 -18.04 -3.44
C SER A 38 4.40 -16.70 -2.84
N VAL A 39 3.53 -15.70 -2.95
CA VAL A 39 3.70 -14.37 -2.34
C VAL A 39 2.59 -14.17 -1.32
N ALA A 40 2.95 -14.03 -0.05
CA ALA A 40 2.00 -13.74 1.01
C ALA A 40 1.63 -12.25 1.02
N ALA A 41 0.38 -11.95 1.38
CA ALA A 41 -0.04 -10.57 1.65
C ALA A 41 0.73 -10.04 2.88
N LYS A 42 1.24 -8.82 2.78
CA LYS A 42 1.91 -8.11 3.87
C LYS A 42 1.70 -6.61 3.69
N CYS A 43 1.33 -5.93 4.79
CA CYS A 43 1.30 -4.48 4.88
C CYS A 43 2.01 -4.02 6.15
N ILE A 44 2.62 -2.84 6.07
CA ILE A 44 3.23 -2.16 7.22
C ILE A 44 2.90 -0.67 7.15
N VAL A 45 2.76 -0.04 8.31
CA VAL A 45 2.90 1.42 8.43
C VAL A 45 4.39 1.71 8.34
N SER A 46 4.80 2.46 7.32
CA SER A 46 6.21 2.69 6.98
C SER A 46 6.72 4.04 7.47
N SER A 47 5.83 5.01 7.60
CA SER A 47 6.15 6.36 8.07
C SER A 47 4.94 7.03 8.70
N THR A 48 5.19 8.00 9.57
CA THR A 48 4.17 8.92 10.08
C THR A 48 4.77 10.32 10.19
N SER A 49 3.93 11.34 9.94
CA SER A 49 4.22 12.73 10.28
C SER A 49 3.19 13.21 11.29
N ALA A 50 3.65 13.86 12.34
CA ALA A 50 2.77 14.32 13.42
C ALA A 50 1.70 15.29 12.91
N VAL A 51 0.50 15.19 13.48
CA VAL A 51 -0.54 16.21 13.39
C VAL A 51 -0.22 17.25 14.47
N ALA A 52 0.66 18.20 14.14
CA ALA A 52 1.15 19.18 15.08
C ALA A 52 0.31 20.47 14.99
N PHE A 53 -0.62 20.62 15.92
CA PHE A 53 -1.37 21.86 16.05
C PHE A 53 -0.46 22.98 16.57
N GLY A 54 -0.61 24.16 16.03
CA GLY A 54 0.03 25.36 16.57
C GLY A 54 -0.58 25.81 17.90
N PRO A 55 -0.23 27.02 18.39
CA PRO A 55 -0.83 27.59 19.59
C PRO A 55 -2.35 27.71 19.45
N TYR A 56 -3.08 27.20 20.43
CA TYR A 56 -4.51 27.40 20.57
C TYR A 56 -4.76 28.61 21.48
N ASP A 57 -5.46 29.63 20.96
CA ASP A 57 -5.76 30.85 21.67
C ASP A 57 -7.26 30.95 21.99
N PRO A 58 -7.70 30.56 23.18
CA PRO A 58 -9.11 30.61 23.58
C PRO A 58 -9.67 32.01 23.76
N VAL A 59 -8.80 33.03 23.86
CA VAL A 59 -9.20 34.41 24.17
C VAL A 59 -9.58 35.18 22.90
N THR A 60 -8.83 34.98 21.82
CA THR A 60 -9.04 35.74 20.57
C THR A 60 -9.28 34.82 19.38
N THR A 61 -8.22 34.18 18.81
CA THR A 61 -8.26 33.50 17.53
C THR A 61 -9.17 32.27 17.54
N ASN A 62 -9.15 31.49 18.62
CA ASN A 62 -9.94 30.26 18.75
C ASN A 62 -11.05 30.40 19.81
N SER A 63 -11.46 31.64 20.13
CA SER A 63 -12.61 31.91 21.00
C SER A 63 -13.91 31.33 20.41
N SER A 64 -15.00 31.34 21.18
CA SER A 64 -16.30 30.81 20.70
C SER A 64 -16.82 31.48 19.43
N THR A 65 -16.42 32.69 19.16
CA THR A 65 -16.74 33.46 17.94
C THR A 65 -15.61 33.45 16.90
N GLY A 66 -14.45 32.86 17.24
CA GLY A 66 -13.26 32.79 16.39
C GLY A 66 -13.28 31.67 15.35
N ALA A 67 -12.12 31.09 15.08
CA ALA A 67 -11.93 30.00 14.09
C ALA A 67 -11.43 28.71 14.75
N ASP A 68 -11.73 27.57 14.13
CA ASP A 68 -11.11 26.28 14.47
C ASP A 68 -9.60 26.34 14.17
N LEU A 69 -8.82 25.53 14.87
CA LEU A 69 -7.39 25.38 14.60
C LEU A 69 -7.17 24.10 13.77
N ASP A 70 -6.77 24.28 12.52
CA ASP A 70 -6.56 23.20 11.58
C ASP A 70 -5.08 22.96 11.31
N THR A 71 -4.73 21.68 11.07
CA THR A 71 -3.38 21.27 10.67
C THR A 71 -3.44 19.95 9.91
N THR A 72 -2.29 19.50 9.42
CA THR A 72 -2.17 18.20 8.75
C THR A 72 -0.99 17.40 9.27
N GLY A 73 -1.11 16.10 9.20
CA GLY A 73 -0.03 15.14 9.33
C GLY A 73 -0.13 14.10 8.22
N SER A 74 0.54 12.97 8.37
CA SER A 74 0.45 11.89 7.36
C SER A 74 0.71 10.51 7.94
N VAL A 75 0.19 9.50 7.23
CA VAL A 75 0.48 8.08 7.45
C VAL A 75 0.93 7.48 6.12
N GLY A 76 2.11 6.88 6.10
CA GLY A 76 2.66 6.13 4.97
C GLY A 76 2.53 4.63 5.18
N ILE A 77 2.13 3.90 4.13
CA ILE A 77 2.06 2.44 4.15
C ILE A 77 2.80 1.83 2.97
N LYS A 78 3.32 0.61 3.17
CA LYS A 78 3.84 -0.26 2.11
C LYS A 78 3.13 -1.60 2.18
N CYS A 79 2.55 -2.04 1.06
CA CYS A 79 1.80 -3.29 0.97
C CYS A 79 2.23 -4.13 -0.22
N THR A 80 2.13 -5.45 -0.10
CA THR A 80 2.18 -6.36 -1.25
C THR A 80 1.07 -5.98 -2.24
N PRO A 81 1.36 -5.87 -3.55
CA PRO A 81 0.36 -5.53 -4.55
C PRO A 81 -0.81 -6.52 -4.62
N GLY A 82 -1.95 -6.05 -5.09
CA GLY A 82 -3.10 -6.89 -5.44
C GLY A 82 -4.25 -6.91 -4.43
N ASN A 83 -4.03 -6.51 -3.16
CA ASN A 83 -5.08 -6.46 -2.14
C ASN A 83 -5.49 -5.03 -1.81
N GLY A 84 -6.80 -4.80 -1.70
CA GLY A 84 -7.34 -3.61 -1.07
C GLY A 84 -7.08 -3.66 0.44
N VAL A 85 -6.80 -2.51 1.03
CA VAL A 85 -6.48 -2.41 2.46
C VAL A 85 -7.26 -1.25 3.09
N SER A 86 -7.30 -1.18 4.41
CA SER A 86 -7.81 0.00 5.10
C SER A 86 -6.84 0.47 6.17
N ILE A 87 -6.80 1.78 6.39
CA ILE A 87 -6.07 2.38 7.51
C ILE A 87 -7.09 2.83 8.54
N SER A 88 -6.95 2.35 9.76
CA SER A 88 -7.75 2.78 10.91
C SER A 88 -6.91 3.63 11.86
N LEU A 89 -7.56 4.62 12.46
CA LEU A 89 -7.03 5.45 13.53
C LEU A 89 -7.88 5.24 14.78
N ASP A 90 -7.28 4.88 15.90
CA ASP A 90 -8.00 4.71 17.15
C ASP A 90 -8.47 6.05 17.75
N SER A 91 -9.05 6.00 18.93
CA SER A 91 -9.55 7.18 19.65
C SER A 91 -8.45 7.97 20.35
N GLY A 92 -7.20 7.47 20.38
CA GLY A 92 -6.11 8.05 21.14
C GLY A 92 -6.09 7.60 22.61
N ALA A 93 -4.96 7.84 23.26
CA ALA A 93 -4.71 7.39 24.63
C ALA A 93 -5.58 8.14 25.67
N ASN A 94 -6.05 9.34 25.37
CA ASN A 94 -6.77 10.22 26.30
C ASN A 94 -8.25 10.39 25.93
N ALA A 95 -8.82 9.52 25.10
CA ALA A 95 -10.19 9.63 24.62
C ALA A 95 -11.23 9.60 25.75
N SER A 96 -12.38 10.23 25.51
CA SER A 96 -13.59 10.08 26.33
C SER A 96 -14.71 9.55 25.43
N GLY A 97 -15.01 8.26 25.54
CA GLY A 97 -15.86 7.59 24.58
C GLY A 97 -15.23 7.69 23.17
N ASN A 98 -15.97 8.26 22.22
CA ASN A 98 -15.51 8.42 20.85
C ASN A 98 -14.77 9.74 20.59
N GLN A 99 -14.76 10.66 21.58
CA GLN A 99 -14.13 11.96 21.43
C GLN A 99 -12.62 11.87 21.72
N ARG A 100 -11.79 12.22 20.72
CA ARG A 100 -10.35 12.36 20.88
C ARG A 100 -10.01 13.61 21.69
N ARG A 101 -9.04 13.49 22.60
CA ARG A 101 -8.61 14.59 23.46
C ARG A 101 -7.11 14.54 23.66
N MET A 102 -6.48 15.68 23.58
CA MET A 102 -5.11 15.86 24.07
C MET A 102 -5.15 16.14 25.57
N GLN A 103 -4.28 15.49 26.32
CA GLN A 103 -4.11 15.78 27.75
C GLN A 103 -3.12 16.92 27.93
N GLY A 104 -3.49 17.87 28.76
CA GLY A 104 -2.67 18.99 29.20
C GLY A 104 -1.99 18.75 30.55
N PRO A 105 -1.50 19.81 31.20
CA PRO A 105 -0.83 19.71 32.48
C PRO A 105 -1.70 19.06 33.55
N ALA A 106 -1.10 18.22 34.38
CA ALA A 106 -1.77 17.56 35.50
C ALA A 106 -2.28 18.55 36.54
N GLY A 107 -3.40 18.18 37.20
CA GLY A 107 -3.96 18.98 38.31
C GLY A 107 -4.90 20.12 37.91
N SER A 108 -5.26 20.23 36.63
CA SER A 108 -6.19 21.23 36.11
C SER A 108 -7.57 20.59 35.82
N SER A 109 -8.65 21.31 36.17
CA SER A 109 -10.02 20.90 35.81
C SER A 109 -10.30 21.01 34.30
N SER A 110 -9.53 21.81 33.55
CA SER A 110 -9.59 21.99 32.10
C SER A 110 -8.36 21.35 31.41
N ALA A 111 -8.05 20.13 31.81
CA ALA A 111 -6.82 19.42 31.37
C ALA A 111 -6.91 18.77 29.99
N PHE A 112 -8.01 18.92 29.28
CA PHE A 112 -8.21 18.25 27.99
C PHE A 112 -8.63 19.24 26.90
N LEU A 113 -7.98 19.09 25.73
CA LEU A 113 -8.31 19.82 24.52
C LEU A 113 -8.84 18.83 23.48
N ASN A 114 -10.10 18.95 23.10
CA ASN A 114 -10.73 18.05 22.14
C ASN A 114 -10.20 18.31 20.74
N TYR A 115 -10.07 17.25 19.94
CA TYR A 115 -9.72 17.33 18.53
C TYR A 115 -10.36 16.21 17.72
N ASN A 116 -10.35 16.37 16.40
CA ASN A 116 -10.82 15.34 15.46
C ASN A 116 -9.82 15.18 14.33
N LEU A 117 -9.83 13.99 13.71
CA LEU A 117 -9.04 13.63 12.54
C LEU A 117 -9.95 13.23 11.38
N TYR A 118 -9.56 13.61 10.16
CA TYR A 118 -10.37 13.47 8.95
C TYR A 118 -9.53 12.95 7.79
N THR A 119 -10.20 12.35 6.79
CA THR A 119 -9.57 11.72 5.62
C THR A 119 -9.42 12.66 4.42
N ASP A 120 -10.23 13.72 4.31
CA ASP A 120 -10.37 14.56 3.11
C ASP A 120 -10.13 16.05 3.35
N SER A 121 -10.68 16.59 4.43
CA SER A 121 -10.52 18.01 4.80
C SER A 121 -10.83 18.20 6.28
N PRO A 122 -10.36 19.27 6.92
CA PRO A 122 -10.74 19.59 8.28
C PRO A 122 -12.26 19.79 8.38
N GLY A 123 -12.92 19.02 9.26
CA GLY A 123 -14.38 19.04 9.41
C GLY A 123 -15.14 18.19 8.38
N GLY A 124 -14.46 17.48 7.50
CA GLY A 124 -15.03 16.58 6.52
C GLY A 124 -15.34 15.18 7.07
N THR A 125 -14.91 14.12 6.34
CA THR A 125 -15.15 12.73 6.73
C THR A 125 -14.25 12.32 7.87
N ALA A 126 -14.84 12.02 9.03
CA ALA A 126 -14.08 11.60 10.21
C ALA A 126 -13.34 10.27 9.96
N TRP A 127 -12.07 10.22 10.37
CA TRP A 127 -11.22 9.05 10.23
C TRP A 127 -11.13 8.28 11.54
N GLY A 128 -11.58 7.03 11.53
CA GLY A 128 -11.64 6.20 12.73
C GLY A 128 -11.24 4.75 12.50
N ASN A 129 -11.73 3.89 13.38
CA ASN A 129 -11.48 2.44 13.35
C ASN A 129 -12.78 1.59 13.28
N GLY A 130 -13.91 2.24 13.06
CA GLY A 130 -15.24 1.61 13.09
C GLY A 130 -15.86 1.56 14.49
N ALA A 131 -15.06 1.29 15.52
CA ALA A 131 -15.55 1.22 16.90
C ALA A 131 -15.70 2.60 17.56
N ASN A 132 -15.01 3.62 17.06
CA ASN A 132 -15.05 5.00 17.58
C ASN A 132 -16.04 5.91 16.83
N GLY A 133 -17.03 5.35 16.16
CA GLY A 133 -18.07 6.12 15.46
C GLY A 133 -17.62 6.69 14.11
N ALA A 134 -16.39 6.47 13.69
CA ALA A 134 -15.87 6.89 12.40
C ALA A 134 -15.24 5.72 11.66
N SER A 135 -15.39 5.67 10.33
CA SER A 135 -14.90 4.56 9.51
C SER A 135 -13.39 4.63 9.25
N PRO A 136 -12.73 3.46 9.05
CA PRO A 136 -11.39 3.43 8.49
C PRO A 136 -11.35 4.01 7.07
N LEU A 137 -10.19 4.52 6.66
CA LEU A 137 -9.94 4.91 5.28
C LEU A 137 -9.75 3.66 4.41
N ALA A 138 -10.70 3.39 3.53
CA ALA A 138 -10.57 2.31 2.54
C ALA A 138 -9.63 2.73 1.41
N ILE A 139 -8.71 1.82 1.03
CA ILE A 139 -7.68 2.09 0.04
C ILE A 139 -7.73 1.00 -1.03
N THR A 140 -7.79 1.41 -2.29
CA THR A 140 -7.72 0.49 -3.42
C THR A 140 -6.38 -0.23 -3.47
N ALA A 141 -6.38 -1.44 -4.03
CA ALA A 141 -5.18 -2.25 -4.22
C ALA A 141 -4.05 -1.45 -4.90
N SER A 142 -2.83 -1.64 -4.43
CA SER A 142 -1.65 -1.05 -5.06
C SER A 142 -1.22 -1.89 -6.26
N SER A 143 -0.67 -1.24 -7.28
CA SER A 143 -0.02 -1.89 -8.42
C SER A 143 1.43 -2.28 -8.13
N ASN A 144 2.04 -1.76 -7.08
CA ASN A 144 3.42 -2.02 -6.66
C ASN A 144 3.57 -1.88 -5.14
N ALA A 145 4.72 -2.27 -4.61
CA ALA A 145 5.04 -2.21 -3.18
C ALA A 145 5.65 -0.87 -2.72
N SER A 146 5.59 0.18 -3.55
CA SER A 146 6.07 1.50 -3.17
C SER A 146 5.24 2.09 -2.03
N GLU A 147 5.86 2.98 -1.27
CA GLU A 147 5.15 3.70 -0.21
C GLU A 147 4.05 4.58 -0.80
N ARG A 148 2.90 4.55 -0.15
CA ARG A 148 1.77 5.47 -0.39
C ARG A 148 1.50 6.25 0.88
N THR A 149 1.48 7.56 0.77
CA THR A 149 1.25 8.48 1.89
C THR A 149 -0.16 9.04 1.82
N PHE A 150 -0.83 9.06 2.95
CA PHE A 150 -2.19 9.58 3.14
C PHE A 150 -2.15 10.73 4.13
N THR A 151 -2.73 11.87 3.73
CA THR A 151 -2.83 13.03 4.59
C THR A 151 -3.85 12.79 5.70
N VAL A 152 -3.46 13.12 6.93
CA VAL A 152 -4.35 13.18 8.09
C VAL A 152 -4.68 14.64 8.33
N TYR A 153 -5.94 15.00 8.20
CA TYR A 153 -6.40 16.36 8.50
C TYR A 153 -6.84 16.42 9.95
N GLY A 154 -6.29 17.35 10.70
CA GLY A 154 -6.60 17.56 12.11
C GLY A 154 -7.35 18.89 12.34
N ARG A 155 -8.29 18.88 13.26
CA ARG A 155 -8.99 20.07 13.73
C ARG A 155 -9.16 20.06 15.23
N VAL A 156 -8.77 21.15 15.87
CA VAL A 156 -9.17 21.51 17.22
C VAL A 156 -10.33 22.50 17.11
N PRO A 157 -11.55 22.11 17.54
CA PRO A 157 -12.69 23.02 17.51
C PRO A 157 -12.44 24.26 18.37
N LYS A 158 -12.93 25.39 17.90
CA LYS A 158 -12.94 26.66 18.63
C LYS A 158 -13.78 26.61 19.89
N GLY A 159 -13.61 27.59 20.75
CA GLY A 159 -14.45 27.82 21.93
C GLY A 159 -14.21 26.86 23.08
N GLN A 160 -13.02 26.27 23.17
CA GLN A 160 -12.64 25.42 24.31
C GLN A 160 -11.85 26.23 25.31
N ASP A 161 -12.36 26.34 26.54
CA ASP A 161 -11.67 26.97 27.66
C ASP A 161 -10.72 26.00 28.32
N VAL A 162 -9.44 26.15 28.03
CA VAL A 162 -8.37 25.28 28.53
C VAL A 162 -7.28 26.11 29.22
N ASN A 163 -6.60 25.52 30.19
CA ASN A 163 -5.50 26.14 30.88
C ASN A 163 -4.26 26.28 30.02
N VAL A 164 -3.40 27.24 30.33
CA VAL A 164 -2.08 27.36 29.72
C VAL A 164 -1.27 26.08 29.93
N GLY A 165 -0.61 25.60 28.88
CA GLY A 165 0.27 24.46 28.94
C GLY A 165 0.43 23.73 27.59
N SER A 166 1.20 22.66 27.59
CA SER A 166 1.36 21.78 26.43
C SER A 166 0.35 20.63 26.49
N PHE A 167 -0.33 20.39 25.39
CA PHE A 167 -1.32 19.33 25.25
C PHE A 167 -0.80 18.28 24.27
N SER A 168 -1.00 17.00 24.59
CA SER A 168 -0.58 15.88 23.73
C SER A 168 -1.52 14.70 23.82
N ASP A 169 -1.56 13.91 22.74
CA ASP A 169 -2.21 12.61 22.66
C ASP A 169 -1.41 11.69 21.73
N THR A 170 -1.67 10.39 21.80
CA THR A 170 -1.09 9.39 20.92
C THR A 170 -2.20 8.55 20.29
N VAL A 171 -2.33 8.64 18.98
CA VAL A 171 -3.27 7.85 18.16
C VAL A 171 -2.51 6.74 17.45
N GLN A 172 -3.03 5.51 17.54
CA GLN A 172 -2.46 4.37 16.83
C GLN A 172 -3.04 4.26 15.44
N ALA A 173 -2.17 4.21 14.43
CA ALA A 173 -2.53 3.89 13.05
C ALA A 173 -2.33 2.39 12.81
N THR A 174 -3.37 1.71 12.34
CA THR A 174 -3.33 0.28 12.01
C THR A 174 -3.73 0.07 10.56
N VAL A 175 -2.95 -0.74 9.83
CA VAL A 175 -3.30 -1.17 8.48
C VAL A 175 -3.92 -2.56 8.53
N ASN A 176 -5.12 -2.70 7.97
CA ASN A 176 -5.87 -3.96 7.87
C ASN A 176 -5.90 -4.42 6.40
N PHE A 177 -5.59 -5.71 6.16
CA PHE A 177 -5.42 -6.31 4.82
C PHE A 177 -5.79 -7.79 4.79
#